data_b1c78096b1501049ece61a2c5bbad872
#
_entry.id   b1c78096b1501049ece61a2c5bbad872
#
_cell.length_a   1.000
_cell.length_b   1.000
_cell.length_c   1.000
_cell.angle_alpha   90.00
_cell.angle_beta   90.00
_cell.angle_gamma   90.00
#
_symmetry.space_group_name_H-M   'P 1'
#
loop_
_entity.id
_entity.type
_entity.pdbx_description
1 polymer ?
#
loop_
_entity_poly.entity_id
_entity_poly.type
_entity_poly.pdbx_seq_one_letter_code
_entity_poly.pdbx_strand_id
1 'polypeptide(L)'
;MTHSDLRVEVQDPYIQVAMRGTCLRAKYRKQDGPWLTPEAYGEDAEAAITFSEFRTRAWEVANEVARQLGWIRTCDELHEAAKAASAI
;
A
#
# COMPACT_ATOMS: atom_id res chain seq x y z
N MET A 1 1.08 5.28 19.23
CA MET A 1 0.37 4.88 18.04
C MET A 1 1.28 4.85 16.85
N THR A 2 1.43 3.69 16.31
CA THR A 2 2.45 3.41 15.33
C THR A 2 2.22 4.03 13.96
N HIS A 3 0.98 4.46 13.67
CA HIS A 3 0.66 5.03 12.35
C HIS A 3 0.77 6.55 12.29
N SER A 4 1.04 7.20 13.42
CA SER A 4 1.11 8.67 13.46
C SER A 4 2.28 9.25 12.67
N ASP A 5 3.32 8.47 12.43
CA ASP A 5 4.51 8.90 11.69
C ASP A 5 4.35 8.78 10.17
N LEU A 6 3.36 8.03 9.72
CA LEU A 6 3.12 7.83 8.30
C LEU A 6 1.97 8.70 7.83
N ARG A 7 2.20 9.39 6.72
CA ARG A 7 1.20 10.20 6.05
C ARG A 7 0.79 9.52 4.77
N VAL A 8 -0.52 9.33 4.58
CA VAL A 8 -1.07 8.68 3.39
C VAL A 8 -1.84 9.71 2.57
N GLU A 9 -1.53 9.80 1.29
CA GLU A 9 -2.26 10.62 0.33
C GLU A 9 -2.82 9.75 -0.76
N VAL A 10 -4.10 9.93 -1.04
CA VAL A 10 -4.79 9.17 -2.09
C VAL A 10 -5.06 10.10 -3.27
N GLN A 11 -4.51 9.75 -4.41
CA GLN A 11 -4.74 10.45 -5.67
C GLN A 11 -4.97 9.40 -6.75
N ASP A 12 -6.22 9.00 -6.97
CA ASP A 12 -6.56 7.95 -7.95
C ASP A 12 -5.82 8.17 -9.28
N PRO A 13 -5.04 7.21 -9.79
CA PRO A 13 -4.93 5.81 -9.38
C PRO A 13 -3.78 5.50 -8.41
N TYR A 14 -3.30 6.49 -7.66
CA TYR A 14 -2.11 6.34 -6.82
C TYR A 14 -2.41 6.51 -5.33
N ILE A 15 -1.65 5.81 -4.52
CA ILE A 15 -1.57 6.02 -3.07
C ILE A 15 -0.12 6.29 -2.74
N GLN A 16 0.15 7.40 -2.07
CA GLN A 16 1.49 7.77 -1.61
C GLN A 16 1.56 7.67 -0.10
N VAL A 17 2.66 7.10 0.39
CA VAL A 17 2.95 7.03 1.82
C VAL A 17 4.28 7.73 2.06
N ALA A 18 4.31 8.62 3.03
CA ALA A 18 5.50 9.35 3.42
C ALA A 18 5.66 9.26 4.94
N MET A 19 6.90 9.31 5.40
CA MET A 19 7.19 9.38 6.83
C MET A 19 7.48 10.83 7.22
N ARG A 20 6.79 11.34 8.24
CA ARG A 20 6.96 12.70 8.70
C ARG A 20 8.39 12.95 9.18
N GLY A 21 8.91 14.11 8.85
CA GLY A 21 10.26 14.49 9.24
C GLY A 21 11.36 13.84 8.44
N THR A 22 11.03 13.12 7.39
CA THR A 22 12.00 12.47 6.51
C THR A 22 11.63 12.69 5.06
N CYS A 23 12.54 12.33 4.15
CA CYS A 23 12.30 12.31 2.72
C CYS A 23 11.84 10.93 2.23
N LEU A 24 11.60 9.99 3.15
CA LEU A 24 11.12 8.66 2.78
C LEU A 24 9.73 8.73 2.16
N ARG A 25 9.57 8.10 1.01
CA ARG A 25 8.32 8.08 0.26
C ARG A 25 8.14 6.76 -0.47
N ALA A 26 6.88 6.36 -0.62
CA ALA A 26 6.52 5.23 -1.45
C ALA A 26 5.25 5.57 -2.21
N LYS A 27 5.24 5.29 -3.50
CA LYS A 27 4.09 5.53 -4.37
C LYS A 27 3.66 4.20 -4.97
N TYR A 28 2.40 3.89 -4.83
CA TYR A 28 1.80 2.67 -5.35
C TYR A 28 0.67 2.99 -6.30
N ARG A 29 0.49 2.12 -7.27
CA ARG A 29 -0.53 2.28 -8.28
C ARG A 29 -1.61 1.23 -8.11
N LYS A 30 -2.85 1.65 -8.31
CA LYS A 30 -4.02 0.79 -8.38
C LYS A 30 -3.88 -0.23 -9.50
N GLN A 31 -4.17 -1.49 -9.19
CA GLN A 31 -4.23 -2.54 -10.21
C GLN A 31 -5.29 -3.56 -9.84
N ASP A 32 -5.67 -4.37 -10.82
CA ASP A 32 -6.60 -5.48 -10.60
C ASP A 32 -5.88 -6.61 -9.88
N GLY A 33 -6.39 -7.00 -8.72
CA GLY A 33 -5.78 -8.07 -7.93
C GLY A 33 -5.74 -7.74 -6.44
N PRO A 34 -5.04 -8.57 -5.63
CA PRO A 34 -5.02 -8.41 -4.17
C PRO A 34 -4.01 -7.40 -3.64
N TRP A 35 -3.14 -6.86 -4.51
CA TRP A 35 -2.06 -5.96 -4.11
C TRP A 35 -1.95 -4.78 -5.06
N LEU A 36 -1.48 -3.65 -4.51
CA LEU A 36 -1.08 -2.51 -5.33
C LEU A 36 0.22 -2.83 -6.08
N THR A 37 0.51 -2.04 -7.10
CA THR A 37 1.79 -2.13 -7.82
C THR A 37 2.73 -1.04 -7.34
N PRO A 38 3.94 -1.37 -6.86
CA PRO A 38 4.92 -0.35 -6.53
C PRO A 38 5.30 0.46 -7.77
N GLU A 39 5.29 1.79 -7.64
CA GLU A 39 5.57 2.70 -8.76
C GLU A 39 6.88 3.44 -8.58
N ALA A 40 7.09 4.01 -7.40
CA ALA A 40 8.29 4.79 -7.11
C ALA A 40 8.55 4.85 -5.62
N TYR A 41 9.82 5.05 -5.25
CA TYR A 41 10.24 5.21 -3.87
C TYR A 41 11.21 6.37 -3.76
N GLY A 42 11.18 7.06 -2.62
CA GLY A 42 12.20 8.03 -2.25
C GLY A 42 12.92 7.57 -1.01
N GLU A 43 14.23 7.63 -1.00
CA GLU A 43 15.08 7.24 0.12
C GLU A 43 15.53 8.45 0.93
N ASP A 44 15.88 8.21 2.20
CA ASP A 44 16.45 9.22 3.08
C ASP A 44 17.52 8.56 3.95
N ALA A 45 18.78 8.84 3.64
CA ALA A 45 19.91 8.26 4.36
C ALA A 45 20.02 8.72 5.81
N GLU A 46 19.37 9.84 6.16
CA GLU A 46 19.42 10.41 7.51
C GLU A 46 18.22 9.99 8.37
N ALA A 47 17.29 9.23 7.82
CA ALA A 47 16.14 8.77 8.57
C ALA A 47 16.54 7.79 9.68
N ALA A 48 15.79 7.84 10.78
CA ALA A 48 16.06 6.98 11.93
C ALA A 48 15.78 5.50 11.66
N ILE A 49 14.95 5.19 10.67
CA ILE A 49 14.66 3.82 10.26
C ILE A 49 15.28 3.53 8.91
N THR A 50 15.51 2.26 8.62
CA THR A 50 16.03 1.85 7.32
C THR A 50 14.97 2.01 6.24
N PHE A 51 15.41 2.16 5.01
CA PHE A 51 14.51 2.20 3.87
C PHE A 51 13.69 0.91 3.78
N SER A 52 14.30 -0.23 4.09
CA SER A 52 13.62 -1.52 4.08
C SER A 52 12.46 -1.57 5.08
N GLU A 53 12.67 -1.07 6.30
CA GLU A 53 11.60 -1.00 7.31
C GLU A 53 10.49 -0.05 6.88
N PHE A 54 10.84 1.11 6.37
CA PHE A 54 9.87 2.07 5.86
C PHE A 54 9.04 1.43 4.76
N ARG A 55 9.68 0.78 3.81
CA ARG A 55 9.02 0.17 2.67
C ARG A 55 8.02 -0.90 3.09
N THR A 56 8.38 -1.73 4.07
CA THR A 56 7.48 -2.74 4.62
C THR A 56 6.24 -2.12 5.24
N ARG A 57 6.42 -1.09 6.07
CA ARG A 57 5.30 -0.40 6.69
C ARG A 57 4.42 0.33 5.68
N ALA A 58 5.05 1.01 4.73
CA ALA A 58 4.33 1.74 3.70
C ALA A 58 3.48 0.80 2.84
N TRP A 59 4.02 -0.36 2.49
CA TRP A 59 3.31 -1.39 1.74
C TRP A 59 2.06 -1.85 2.48
N GLU A 60 2.20 -2.18 3.76
CA GLU A 60 1.08 -2.62 4.59
C GLU A 60 -0.01 -1.56 4.68
N VAL A 61 0.38 -0.33 4.98
CA VAL A 61 -0.56 0.78 5.13
C VAL A 61 -1.26 1.08 3.80
N ALA A 62 -0.50 1.15 2.70
CA ALA A 62 -1.06 1.47 1.39
C ALA A 62 -2.07 0.41 0.94
N ASN A 63 -1.74 -0.86 1.11
CA ASN A 63 -2.66 -1.94 0.75
C ASN A 63 -3.90 -1.95 1.64
N GLU A 64 -3.77 -1.64 2.93
CA GLU A 64 -4.91 -1.52 3.83
C GLU A 64 -5.85 -0.42 3.38
N VAL A 65 -5.33 0.76 3.06
CA VAL A 65 -6.12 1.88 2.54
C VAL A 65 -6.79 1.49 1.22
N ALA A 66 -6.07 0.83 0.34
CA ALA A 66 -6.60 0.39 -0.95
C ALA A 66 -7.76 -0.59 -0.78
N ARG A 67 -7.67 -1.50 0.20
CA ARG A 67 -8.77 -2.41 0.52
C ARG A 67 -10.01 -1.67 1.01
N GLN A 68 -9.80 -0.67 1.87
CA GLN A 68 -10.90 0.16 2.37
C GLN A 68 -11.58 0.96 1.26
N LEU A 69 -10.81 1.38 0.26
CA LEU A 69 -11.32 2.11 -0.90
C LEU A 69 -11.95 1.21 -1.96
N GLY A 70 -11.79 -0.10 -1.84
CA GLY A 70 -12.27 -1.03 -2.85
C GLY A 70 -11.39 -1.10 -4.09
N TRP A 71 -10.17 -0.60 -4.02
CA TRP A 71 -9.24 -0.59 -5.16
C TRP A 71 -8.60 -1.95 -5.41
N ILE A 72 -8.46 -2.75 -4.36
CA ILE A 72 -7.93 -4.10 -4.45
C ILE A 72 -8.83 -5.03 -3.66
N ARG A 73 -8.76 -6.31 -3.97
CA ARG A 73 -9.55 -7.34 -3.30
C ARG A 73 -8.66 -8.14 -2.34
N THR A 74 -9.24 -8.57 -1.23
CA THR A 74 -8.53 -9.49 -0.33
C THR A 74 -8.36 -10.84 -1.03
N CYS A 75 -7.40 -11.63 -0.56
CA CYS A 75 -7.22 -12.98 -1.07
C CYS A 75 -8.48 -13.82 -0.88
N ASP A 76 -9.20 -13.62 0.22
CA ASP A 76 -10.45 -14.32 0.49
C ASP A 76 -11.53 -13.97 -0.52
N GLU A 77 -11.66 -12.69 -0.87
CA GLU A 77 -12.62 -12.24 -1.86
C GLU A 77 -12.34 -12.84 -3.24
N LEU A 78 -11.08 -12.87 -3.63
CA LEU A 78 -10.68 -13.47 -4.89
C LEU A 78 -10.93 -14.98 -4.90
N HIS A 79 -10.69 -15.64 -3.78
CA HIS A 79 -10.94 -17.08 -3.64
C HIS A 79 -12.43 -17.39 -3.74
N GLU A 80 -13.27 -16.62 -3.09
CA GLU A 80 -14.72 -16.79 -3.16
C GLU A 80 -15.25 -16.57 -4.57
N ALA A 81 -14.74 -15.54 -5.26
CA ALA A 81 -15.14 -15.27 -6.63
C ALA A 81 -14.77 -16.43 -7.56
N ALA A 82 -13.57 -16.97 -7.42
CA ALA A 82 -13.12 -18.13 -8.20
C ALA A 82 -13.94 -19.37 -7.89
N LYS A 83 -14.26 -19.59 -6.62
CA LYS A 83 -15.07 -20.71 -6.17
C LYS A 83 -16.51 -20.61 -6.71
N ALA A 84 -17.10 -19.43 -6.67
CA ALA A 84 -18.43 -19.21 -7.21
C ALA A 84 -18.47 -19.44 -8.72
N ALA A 85 -17.45 -18.99 -9.43
CA ALA A 85 -17.33 -19.23 -10.86
C ALA A 85 -17.16 -20.72 -11.18
N SER A 86 -16.47 -21.45 -10.33
CA SER A 86 -16.25 -22.90 -10.50
C SER A 86 -17.49 -23.74 -10.19
N ALA A 87 -18.42 -23.20 -9.41
CA ALA A 87 -19.63 -23.90 -9.01
C ALA A 87 -20.72 -23.93 -10.09
N ILE A 88 -20.52 -23.18 -11.14
CA ILE A 88 -21.41 -23.15 -12.28
C ILE A 88 -21.01 -24.24 -13.29
#